data_e0b85f15378c0b5dec7288aa85cfaa81
#
_entry.id   e0b85f15378c0b5dec7288aa85cfaa81
#
_cell.length_a   1.000
_cell.length_b   1.000
_cell.length_c   1.000
_cell.angle_alpha   90.00
_cell.angle_beta   90.00
_cell.angle_gamma   90.00
#
_symmetry.space_group_name_H-M   'P 1'
#
loop_
_entity.id
_entity.type
_entity.pdbx_description
1 polymer ?
#
loop_
_entity_poly.entity_id
_entity_poly.type
_entity_poly.pdbx_seq_one_letter_code
_entity_poly.pdbx_strand_id
1 'polypeptide(L)'
;MKPIFKTLAAASFAACMFYSCSEVKNKSAQTHSLTEVADTNVVLPPAWAFGIMYGAYTNQEQSIELIDKIIEHDYPIDAFWIDSWFWDWQNQGQGPKKYMDFVADTISYPDMKSMWDYMQSKNIKAGIWMWDAIMKTGNETEYEDFKTKGFFKAENIRTDGWHNGLRTTIIGDNSQEVQGTWCGDIDFENPEATAYFQQKVKHFFDAGVDFIKLDKTDAIPVCKAMFESTQKLGKETKGRGFILSHSAGVDSPKYKRYPGKWTDDTRSDWTVENPTHEFSPWLPNVAFKENLAMYTDTTRHFYKIPFMANDMGGFAVGLDGKIDEELYIRWLEFAHFVPLTTPFSQPENPTGNIPFNVSEQADSIFRFYSHLKMELFPYIYSYAHRARLEGINILRPTRLYEYLFGNEILVAPVYEQGKRERKLFLPEGAKWINYWTGETLEGGQPISCEAPLNQIPLFIKQGSIIPKREYARSIESGTNDILELEIFAGANGTFQLIEDDGVSNDYLEGKFALTEIEYSEEEGKSVLVIHPTEGKYNGMNDIRTWKVVIRGDNRINKVSLNGESIHFNTNQSTIEFELPPIPKNKRAEIIFSRDR
;
A
#
# COMPACT_ATOMS: atom_id res chain seq x y z
N MET A 1 -63.14 25.02 1.92
CA MET A 1 -63.02 26.30 1.19
C MET A 1 -61.90 26.15 0.20
N LYS A 2 -62.21 26.41 -1.04
CA LYS A 2 -61.37 26.15 -2.22
C LYS A 2 -60.30 27.24 -2.45
N PRO A 3 -59.45 27.09 -3.43
CA PRO A 3 -58.01 27.43 -3.49
C PRO A 3 -57.72 28.71 -4.30
N ILE A 4 -56.47 29.11 -4.36
CA ILE A 4 -56.01 30.04 -5.41
C ILE A 4 -54.69 29.54 -6.00
N PHE A 5 -54.78 29.09 -7.26
CA PHE A 5 -53.71 28.94 -8.22
C PHE A 5 -53.17 30.31 -8.64
N LYS A 6 -51.84 30.43 -8.81
CA LYS A 6 -51.28 31.34 -9.81
C LYS A 6 -50.12 30.66 -10.54
N THR A 7 -50.39 30.35 -11.77
CA THR A 7 -49.49 30.03 -12.89
C THR A 7 -48.60 31.23 -13.23
N LEU A 8 -47.34 31.00 -13.50
CA LEU A 8 -46.55 31.91 -14.34
C LEU A 8 -45.72 31.11 -15.33
N ALA A 9 -45.78 31.57 -16.56
CA ALA A 9 -45.45 30.92 -17.79
C ALA A 9 -43.94 30.88 -18.09
N ALA A 10 -43.61 29.91 -18.94
CA ALA A 10 -42.35 29.74 -19.63
C ALA A 10 -42.02 30.90 -20.57
N ALA A 11 -40.75 31.25 -20.68
CA ALA A 11 -40.19 31.92 -21.84
C ALA A 11 -38.86 31.29 -22.20
N SER A 12 -38.88 30.55 -23.30
CA SER A 12 -37.71 30.07 -24.02
C SER A 12 -37.00 31.25 -24.67
N PHE A 13 -35.69 31.32 -24.53
CA PHE A 13 -34.82 32.06 -25.45
C PHE A 13 -33.68 31.18 -25.88
N ALA A 14 -33.78 30.70 -27.12
CA ALA A 14 -32.68 30.13 -27.88
C ALA A 14 -31.82 31.29 -28.39
N ALA A 15 -30.53 31.30 -28.02
CA ALA A 15 -29.54 32.15 -28.68
C ALA A 15 -28.47 31.24 -29.26
N CYS A 16 -28.57 30.99 -30.58
CA CYS A 16 -27.48 30.55 -31.43
C CYS A 16 -26.42 31.65 -31.47
N MET A 17 -25.24 31.42 -30.98
CA MET A 17 -24.06 32.21 -31.37
C MET A 17 -23.06 31.31 -32.10
N PHE A 18 -22.96 31.59 -33.38
CA PHE A 18 -21.82 31.24 -34.24
C PHE A 18 -20.56 31.91 -33.67
N TYR A 19 -19.58 31.14 -33.27
CA TYR A 19 -18.23 31.67 -33.10
C TYR A 19 -17.36 31.19 -34.22
N SER A 20 -16.84 32.19 -34.95
CA SER A 20 -15.94 32.05 -36.06
C SER A 20 -14.57 31.55 -35.62
N CYS A 21 -14.02 30.67 -36.46
CA CYS A 21 -12.61 30.27 -36.44
C CYS A 21 -11.73 31.52 -36.65
N SER A 22 -10.95 31.92 -35.66
CA SER A 22 -9.65 32.55 -35.83
C SER A 22 -8.98 32.83 -34.49
N GLU A 23 -7.67 32.61 -34.46
CA GLU A 23 -6.70 32.80 -33.37
C GLU A 23 -6.40 31.60 -32.50
N VAL A 24 -5.55 30.73 -33.03
CA VAL A 24 -4.61 29.95 -32.21
C VAL A 24 -3.65 30.96 -31.56
N LYS A 25 -4.03 31.48 -30.41
CA LYS A 25 -3.08 32.12 -29.51
C LYS A 25 -2.35 31.02 -28.76
N ASN A 26 -1.04 30.94 -28.98
CA ASN A 26 -0.08 30.30 -28.10
C ASN A 26 -0.40 30.68 -26.63
N LYS A 27 -1.16 29.87 -25.93
CA LYS A 27 -1.13 29.88 -24.47
C LYS A 27 0.20 29.24 -24.12
N SER A 28 1.18 30.07 -23.80
CA SER A 28 2.31 29.63 -22.97
C SER A 28 1.72 28.80 -21.82
N ALA A 29 2.18 27.57 -21.72
CA ALA A 29 1.89 26.72 -20.57
C ALA A 29 2.23 27.53 -19.31
N GLN A 30 1.21 28.05 -18.65
CA GLN A 30 1.36 28.47 -17.28
C GLN A 30 1.66 27.18 -16.52
N THR A 31 2.91 27.02 -16.13
CA THR A 31 3.33 26.12 -15.08
C THR A 31 2.45 26.43 -13.88
N HIS A 32 1.31 25.74 -13.75
CA HIS A 32 0.60 25.69 -12.48
C HIS A 32 1.62 25.16 -11.49
N SER A 33 1.99 25.97 -10.52
CA SER A 33 2.80 25.54 -9.40
C SER A 33 2.10 24.34 -8.78
N LEU A 34 2.61 23.13 -9.01
CA LEU A 34 2.09 21.85 -8.52
C LEU A 34 1.95 21.83 -6.97
N THR A 35 2.48 22.86 -6.32
CA THR A 35 2.46 23.03 -4.86
C THR A 35 1.23 23.77 -4.34
N GLU A 36 0.48 24.50 -5.15
CA GLU A 36 -0.62 25.36 -4.65
C GLU A 36 -1.91 24.61 -4.26
N VAL A 37 -2.09 23.37 -4.71
CA VAL A 37 -3.31 22.56 -4.47
C VAL A 37 -3.06 21.33 -3.59
N ALA A 38 -1.82 21.08 -3.18
CA ALA A 38 -1.44 19.87 -2.46
C ALA A 38 -2.19 19.69 -1.12
N ASP A 39 -2.74 18.50 -0.86
CA ASP A 39 -3.25 18.13 0.46
C ASP A 39 -2.07 17.99 1.45
N THR A 40 -1.81 19.04 2.21
CA THR A 40 -0.71 19.06 3.18
C THR A 40 -0.85 18.05 4.31
N ASN A 41 -2.00 17.37 4.43
CA ASN A 41 -2.16 16.27 5.37
C ASN A 41 -1.59 14.95 4.83
N VAL A 42 -1.44 14.79 3.51
CA VAL A 42 -0.83 13.59 2.94
C VAL A 42 0.69 13.71 3.02
N VAL A 43 1.30 12.85 3.82
CA VAL A 43 2.75 12.66 3.89
C VAL A 43 3.09 11.38 3.17
N LEU A 44 4.07 11.44 2.25
CA LEU A 44 4.48 10.25 1.48
C LEU A 44 5.28 9.30 2.35
N PRO A 45 4.99 7.99 2.32
CA PRO A 45 5.91 6.98 2.82
C PRO A 45 7.25 7.05 2.09
N PRO A 46 8.35 6.55 2.66
CA PRO A 46 9.55 6.27 1.88
C PRO A 46 9.24 5.24 0.78
N ALA A 47 9.97 5.32 -0.33
CA ALA A 47 9.69 4.51 -1.52
C ALA A 47 9.67 3.00 -1.23
N TRP A 48 10.57 2.51 -0.37
CA TRP A 48 10.65 1.11 0.02
C TRP A 48 9.35 0.56 0.64
N ALA A 49 8.52 1.40 1.27
CA ALA A 49 7.27 0.96 1.89
C ALA A 49 6.22 0.47 0.86
N PHE A 50 6.38 0.79 -0.42
CA PHE A 50 5.52 0.32 -1.50
C PHE A 50 5.93 -1.06 -2.06
N GLY A 51 7.04 -1.63 -1.60
CA GLY A 51 7.42 -3.00 -1.87
C GLY A 51 6.73 -4.00 -0.93
N ILE A 52 7.41 -5.11 -0.60
CA ILE A 52 6.85 -6.14 0.28
C ILE A 52 7.49 -6.03 1.66
N MET A 53 6.65 -5.88 2.68
CA MET A 53 7.05 -5.76 4.09
C MET A 53 6.58 -7.00 4.85
N TYR A 54 7.49 -7.79 5.38
CA TYR A 54 7.16 -8.99 6.17
C TYR A 54 7.24 -8.71 7.65
N GLY A 55 6.42 -9.42 8.41
CA GLY A 55 6.48 -9.42 9.86
C GLY A 55 6.48 -10.84 10.42
N ALA A 56 7.10 -11.05 11.56
CA ALA A 56 7.15 -12.36 12.18
C ALA A 56 7.33 -12.31 13.71
N TYR A 57 6.95 -13.42 14.34
CA TYR A 57 7.19 -13.75 15.76
C TYR A 57 8.36 -14.72 15.86
N THR A 58 9.50 -14.36 15.32
CA THR A 58 10.72 -15.19 15.24
C THR A 58 11.78 -14.67 16.21
N ASN A 59 12.69 -15.53 16.65
CA ASN A 59 13.91 -15.11 17.32
C ASN A 59 14.96 -14.62 16.30
N GLN A 60 16.14 -14.20 16.76
CA GLN A 60 17.18 -13.64 15.90
C GLN A 60 17.64 -14.62 14.80
N GLU A 61 17.92 -15.88 15.15
CA GLU A 61 18.37 -16.90 14.21
C GLU A 61 17.28 -17.23 13.17
N GLN A 62 16.07 -17.47 13.64
CA GLN A 62 14.91 -17.74 12.77
C GLN A 62 14.58 -16.59 11.84
N SER A 63 14.77 -15.33 12.27
CA SER A 63 14.56 -14.15 11.43
C SER A 63 15.53 -14.14 10.25
N ILE A 64 16.82 -14.42 10.51
CA ILE A 64 17.84 -14.50 9.46
C ILE A 64 17.53 -15.65 8.50
N GLU A 65 17.23 -16.85 9.02
CA GLU A 65 16.87 -18.01 8.20
C GLU A 65 15.62 -17.76 7.35
N LEU A 66 14.59 -17.09 7.91
CA LEU A 66 13.37 -16.78 7.18
C LEU A 66 13.64 -15.79 6.05
N ILE A 67 14.44 -14.75 6.30
CA ILE A 67 14.86 -13.80 5.27
C ILE A 67 15.61 -14.49 4.15
N ASP A 68 16.55 -15.40 4.47
CA ASP A 68 17.29 -16.16 3.47
C ASP A 68 16.36 -17.03 2.62
N LYS A 69 15.39 -17.73 3.22
CA LYS A 69 14.38 -18.51 2.49
C LYS A 69 13.49 -17.65 1.59
N ILE A 70 13.08 -16.46 2.05
CA ILE A 70 12.31 -15.51 1.24
C ILE A 70 13.11 -15.14 -0.02
N ILE A 71 14.42 -14.89 0.14
CA ILE A 71 15.33 -14.57 -0.98
C ILE A 71 15.53 -15.79 -1.90
N GLU A 72 15.69 -16.98 -1.34
CA GLU A 72 15.88 -18.23 -2.10
C GLU A 72 14.65 -18.58 -2.95
N HIS A 73 13.44 -18.26 -2.49
CA HIS A 73 12.20 -18.43 -3.24
C HIS A 73 11.98 -17.34 -4.30
N ASP A 74 12.95 -16.44 -4.49
CA ASP A 74 12.86 -15.31 -5.41
C ASP A 74 11.67 -14.37 -5.11
N TYR A 75 11.41 -14.14 -3.82
CA TYR A 75 10.42 -13.16 -3.39
C TYR A 75 11.08 -11.80 -3.16
N PRO A 76 10.43 -10.70 -3.54
CA PRO A 76 10.89 -9.37 -3.15
C PRO A 76 10.72 -9.16 -1.65
N ILE A 77 11.67 -8.43 -1.07
CA ILE A 77 11.64 -8.03 0.33
C ILE A 77 12.26 -6.65 0.50
N ASP A 78 11.47 -5.72 1.02
CA ASP A 78 11.90 -4.35 1.28
C ASP A 78 12.06 -4.07 2.78
N ALA A 79 11.23 -4.71 3.61
CA ALA A 79 11.27 -4.53 5.04
C ALA A 79 10.90 -5.80 5.79
N PHE A 80 11.42 -5.91 7.00
CA PHE A 80 11.09 -6.99 7.92
C PHE A 80 10.97 -6.44 9.34
N TRP A 81 9.85 -6.68 10.03
CA TRP A 81 9.69 -6.28 11.41
C TRP A 81 9.60 -7.46 12.36
N ILE A 82 10.14 -7.25 13.56
CA ILE A 82 10.04 -8.18 14.68
C ILE A 82 8.88 -7.74 15.57
N ASP A 83 7.91 -8.61 15.76
CA ASP A 83 6.74 -8.34 16.60
C ASP A 83 7.00 -8.68 18.06
N SER A 84 7.85 -9.67 18.34
CA SER A 84 8.08 -10.27 19.65
C SER A 84 9.41 -9.90 20.32
N TRP A 85 10.01 -8.77 20.00
CA TRP A 85 11.35 -8.39 20.48
C TRP A 85 11.52 -8.35 22.01
N PHE A 86 10.44 -8.23 22.74
CA PHE A 86 10.40 -8.14 24.21
C PHE A 86 10.02 -9.44 24.90
N TRP A 87 9.83 -10.54 24.18
CA TRP A 87 9.26 -11.76 24.73
C TRP A 87 9.77 -13.02 23.99
N ASP A 88 10.15 -14.02 24.76
CA ASP A 88 10.45 -15.37 24.24
C ASP A 88 9.13 -16.16 24.13
N TRP A 89 8.40 -15.95 23.03
CA TRP A 89 7.09 -16.55 22.83
C TRP A 89 7.13 -18.08 22.78
N GLN A 90 8.22 -18.69 22.32
CA GLN A 90 8.39 -20.15 22.21
C GLN A 90 8.43 -20.82 23.59
N ASN A 91 9.05 -20.20 24.56
CA ASN A 91 9.20 -20.75 25.91
C ASN A 91 8.18 -20.18 26.92
N GLN A 92 7.56 -19.05 26.63
CA GLN A 92 6.61 -18.39 27.53
C GLN A 92 5.14 -18.72 27.24
N GLY A 93 4.85 -19.50 26.18
CA GLY A 93 3.50 -19.82 25.77
C GLY A 93 2.77 -18.62 25.14
N GLN A 94 1.45 -18.65 25.17
CA GLN A 94 0.63 -17.57 24.61
C GLN A 94 0.71 -16.31 25.46
N GLY A 95 1.15 -15.24 24.82
CA GLY A 95 1.23 -13.90 25.38
C GLY A 95 2.50 -13.64 26.20
N PRO A 96 2.97 -12.40 26.16
CA PRO A 96 4.18 -11.97 26.85
C PRO A 96 3.98 -11.91 28.35
N LYS A 97 5.07 -12.12 29.11
CA LYS A 97 5.09 -11.88 30.56
C LYS A 97 5.31 -10.41 30.90
N LYS A 98 5.70 -9.60 29.92
CA LYS A 98 5.93 -8.17 30.06
C LYS A 98 5.67 -7.46 28.72
N TYR A 99 5.28 -6.19 28.79
CA TYR A 99 5.18 -5.29 27.64
C TYR A 99 5.88 -3.97 27.91
N MET A 100 6.71 -3.51 26.95
CA MET A 100 7.28 -2.16 26.94
C MET A 100 8.18 -1.83 28.13
N ASP A 101 9.18 -2.67 28.39
CA ASP A 101 10.31 -2.32 29.26
C ASP A 101 11.50 -1.71 28.48
N PHE A 102 11.33 -1.55 27.17
CA PHE A 102 12.36 -1.01 26.25
C PHE A 102 13.65 -1.83 26.20
N VAL A 103 13.61 -3.10 26.60
CA VAL A 103 14.72 -4.02 26.57
C VAL A 103 14.35 -5.26 25.77
N ALA A 104 15.15 -5.58 24.77
CA ALA A 104 14.95 -6.80 24.01
C ALA A 104 15.15 -8.05 24.88
N ASP A 105 14.41 -9.11 24.58
CA ASP A 105 14.65 -10.41 25.20
C ASP A 105 16.03 -10.94 24.79
N THR A 106 16.94 -11.09 25.77
CA THR A 106 18.33 -11.45 25.50
C THR A 106 18.55 -12.91 25.15
N ILE A 107 17.52 -13.76 25.34
CA ILE A 107 17.54 -15.17 24.94
C ILE A 107 17.20 -15.26 23.46
N SER A 108 16.11 -14.62 23.06
CA SER A 108 15.63 -14.61 21.67
C SER A 108 16.47 -13.73 20.76
N TYR A 109 17.03 -12.64 21.29
CA TYR A 109 17.80 -11.63 20.53
C TYR A 109 19.12 -11.31 21.25
N PRO A 110 20.09 -12.24 21.28
CA PRO A 110 21.36 -12.04 21.98
C PRO A 110 22.22 -10.91 21.39
N ASP A 111 22.06 -10.59 20.11
CA ASP A 111 22.73 -9.50 19.41
C ASP A 111 21.83 -8.92 18.31
N MET A 112 20.83 -8.12 18.70
CA MET A 112 19.92 -7.47 17.74
C MET A 112 20.66 -6.60 16.73
N LYS A 113 21.80 -6.01 17.12
CA LYS A 113 22.54 -5.16 16.20
C LYS A 113 23.08 -5.95 15.02
N SER A 114 23.65 -7.14 15.25
CA SER A 114 24.12 -7.99 14.15
C SER A 114 22.99 -8.41 13.22
N MET A 115 21.79 -8.64 13.73
CA MET A 115 20.61 -8.93 12.92
C MET A 115 20.21 -7.73 12.06
N TRP A 116 20.20 -6.51 12.63
CA TRP A 116 19.91 -5.29 11.86
C TRP A 116 20.98 -5.00 10.80
N ASP A 117 22.26 -5.20 11.15
CA ASP A 117 23.38 -5.06 10.19
C ASP A 117 23.24 -6.08 9.04
N TYR A 118 22.80 -7.31 9.33
CA TYR A 118 22.50 -8.31 8.31
C TYR A 118 21.36 -7.84 7.38
N MET A 119 20.23 -7.38 7.92
CA MET A 119 19.12 -6.83 7.12
C MET A 119 19.59 -5.67 6.24
N GLN A 120 20.35 -4.73 6.81
CA GLN A 120 20.91 -3.59 6.07
C GLN A 120 21.81 -4.05 4.93
N SER A 121 22.64 -5.11 5.14
CA SER A 121 23.51 -5.67 4.09
C SER A 121 22.74 -6.23 2.89
N LYS A 122 21.47 -6.56 3.09
CA LYS A 122 20.55 -7.07 2.06
C LYS A 122 19.62 -5.98 1.49
N ASN A 123 19.79 -4.72 1.89
CA ASN A 123 18.86 -3.59 1.59
C ASN A 123 17.45 -3.81 2.14
N ILE A 124 17.33 -4.42 3.32
CA ILE A 124 16.07 -4.67 4.01
C ILE A 124 15.95 -3.69 5.17
N LYS A 125 14.83 -2.97 5.23
CA LYS A 125 14.55 -2.04 6.34
C LYS A 125 14.06 -2.81 7.55
N ALA A 126 14.60 -2.45 8.72
CA ALA A 126 14.29 -3.09 9.98
C ALA A 126 13.15 -2.40 10.72
N GLY A 127 12.14 -3.16 11.12
CA GLY A 127 11.02 -2.68 11.92
C GLY A 127 10.91 -3.34 13.28
N ILE A 128 10.29 -2.64 14.22
CA ILE A 128 9.92 -3.21 15.51
C ILE A 128 8.48 -2.85 15.86
N TRP A 129 7.85 -3.76 16.58
CA TRP A 129 6.54 -3.53 17.18
C TRP A 129 6.64 -2.57 18.37
N MET A 130 5.67 -1.66 18.50
CA MET A 130 5.55 -0.73 19.63
C MET A 130 4.09 -0.58 20.05
N TRP A 131 3.91 -0.24 21.32
CA TRP A 131 2.62 0.01 21.95
C TRP A 131 2.62 1.37 22.65
N ASP A 132 1.44 1.84 23.05
CA ASP A 132 1.22 3.15 23.66
C ASP A 132 1.17 3.13 25.20
N ALA A 133 1.40 1.98 25.81
CA ALA A 133 1.29 1.80 27.25
C ALA A 133 2.38 0.91 27.81
N ILE A 134 2.65 1.05 29.10
CA ILE A 134 3.57 0.22 29.87
C ILE A 134 2.75 -0.68 30.78
N MET A 135 2.92 -1.99 30.65
CA MET A 135 2.33 -2.96 31.53
C MET A 135 3.06 -2.97 32.87
N LYS A 136 2.32 -3.00 34.00
CA LYS A 136 2.95 -2.98 35.32
C LYS A 136 3.63 -4.32 35.64
N THR A 137 2.91 -5.43 35.47
CA THR A 137 3.44 -6.76 35.77
C THR A 137 4.62 -7.10 34.87
N GLY A 138 5.76 -7.43 35.45
CA GLY A 138 6.99 -7.72 34.75
C GLY A 138 7.83 -6.50 34.33
N ASN A 139 7.31 -5.28 34.51
CA ASN A 139 7.97 -4.03 34.19
C ASN A 139 7.82 -3.00 35.34
N GLU A 140 7.78 -3.46 36.56
CA GLU A 140 7.48 -2.62 37.73
C GLU A 140 8.40 -1.41 37.82
N THR A 141 9.69 -1.59 37.54
CA THR A 141 10.68 -0.50 37.57
C THR A 141 10.36 0.58 36.54
N GLU A 142 10.09 0.20 35.30
CA GLU A 142 9.80 1.11 34.21
C GLU A 142 8.45 1.81 34.41
N TYR A 143 7.45 1.03 34.86
CA TYR A 143 6.14 1.57 35.19
C TYR A 143 6.20 2.65 36.28
N GLU A 144 6.85 2.36 37.42
CA GLU A 144 6.97 3.33 38.54
C GLU A 144 7.83 4.55 38.14
N ASP A 145 8.80 4.40 37.25
CA ASP A 145 9.60 5.50 36.72
C ASP A 145 8.73 6.48 35.91
N PHE A 146 7.94 5.98 34.95
CA PHE A 146 6.99 6.83 34.21
C PHE A 146 5.92 7.45 35.12
N LYS A 147 5.38 6.67 36.04
CA LYS A 147 4.37 7.13 37.00
C LYS A 147 4.88 8.25 37.90
N THR A 148 6.08 8.10 38.47
CA THR A 148 6.68 9.09 39.35
C THR A 148 6.95 10.41 38.64
N LYS A 149 7.26 10.37 37.35
CA LYS A 149 7.44 11.54 36.48
C LYS A 149 6.12 12.19 36.04
N GLY A 150 4.97 11.53 36.29
CA GLY A 150 3.68 12.02 35.84
C GLY A 150 3.48 11.89 34.32
N PHE A 151 4.08 10.86 33.72
CA PHE A 151 4.06 10.64 32.27
C PHE A 151 2.94 9.71 31.79
N PHE A 152 2.05 9.25 32.69
CA PHE A 152 0.84 8.54 32.34
C PHE A 152 -0.35 9.47 32.23
N LYS A 153 -1.10 9.36 31.13
CA LYS A 153 -2.39 9.99 30.94
C LYS A 153 -3.48 9.32 31.79
N ALA A 154 -3.40 8.00 31.91
CA ALA A 154 -4.30 7.17 32.69
C ALA A 154 -3.60 5.88 33.15
N GLU A 155 -4.14 5.28 34.20
CA GLU A 155 -3.79 3.93 34.62
C GLU A 155 -5.04 3.08 34.51
N ASN A 156 -5.01 2.03 33.67
CA ASN A 156 -6.17 1.22 33.31
C ASN A 156 -5.89 -0.27 33.44
N ILE A 157 -6.97 -1.02 33.60
CA ILE A 157 -6.96 -2.47 33.42
C ILE A 157 -7.23 -2.78 31.96
N ARG A 158 -6.27 -3.42 31.27
CA ARG A 158 -6.49 -3.92 29.93
C ARG A 158 -6.82 -5.39 29.95
N THR A 159 -7.92 -5.77 29.28
CA THR A 159 -8.53 -7.11 29.34
C THR A 159 -8.46 -7.84 28.00
N ASP A 160 -7.88 -7.23 26.98
CA ASP A 160 -7.77 -7.80 25.65
C ASP A 160 -6.88 -9.07 25.63
N GLY A 161 -7.15 -9.92 24.68
CA GLY A 161 -6.92 -11.36 24.72
C GLY A 161 -5.50 -11.89 24.84
N TRP A 162 -4.51 -11.19 24.28
CA TRP A 162 -3.13 -11.65 24.15
C TRP A 162 -2.34 -11.73 25.45
N HIS A 163 -2.88 -11.26 26.55
CA HIS A 163 -2.22 -11.20 27.84
C HIS A 163 -2.45 -12.44 28.72
N ASN A 164 -2.75 -13.59 28.12
CA ASN A 164 -3.08 -14.81 28.88
C ASN A 164 -2.04 -15.20 29.94
N GLY A 165 -0.74 -14.99 29.66
CA GLY A 165 0.32 -15.23 30.65
C GLY A 165 0.38 -14.20 31.79
N LEU A 166 -0.25 -13.04 31.62
CA LEU A 166 -0.19 -11.89 32.54
C LEU A 166 -1.54 -11.52 33.14
N ARG A 167 -2.62 -12.24 32.77
CA ARG A 167 -3.94 -12.03 33.37
C ARG A 167 -3.92 -12.43 34.83
N THR A 168 -3.95 -11.42 35.65
CA THR A 168 -4.20 -11.58 37.08
C THR A 168 -5.66 -11.22 37.38
N THR A 169 -6.25 -11.86 38.38
CA THR A 169 -7.52 -11.39 38.90
C THR A 169 -7.28 -10.11 39.67
N ILE A 170 -7.87 -9.02 39.20
CA ILE A 170 -7.77 -7.68 39.82
C ILE A 170 -9.17 -7.21 40.17
N ILE A 171 -9.24 -6.36 41.19
CA ILE A 171 -10.50 -5.76 41.61
C ILE A 171 -10.70 -4.50 40.78
N GLY A 172 -11.71 -4.47 39.92
CA GLY A 172 -12.10 -3.29 39.12
C GLY A 172 -12.80 -2.22 39.97
N ASP A 173 -13.11 -1.07 39.38
CA ASP A 173 -13.70 0.09 40.05
C ASP A 173 -15.02 -0.18 40.78
N ASN A 174 -15.75 -1.22 40.40
CA ASN A 174 -17.02 -1.63 41.03
C ASN A 174 -16.87 -2.81 41.98
N SER A 175 -15.66 -3.07 42.51
CA SER A 175 -15.35 -4.21 43.35
C SER A 175 -15.62 -5.57 42.72
N GLN A 176 -15.66 -5.63 41.37
CA GLN A 176 -15.78 -6.89 40.64
C GLN A 176 -14.40 -7.43 40.31
N GLU A 177 -14.25 -8.75 40.39
CA GLU A 177 -13.06 -9.43 39.91
C GLU A 177 -13.02 -9.37 38.39
N VAL A 178 -11.95 -8.78 37.81
CA VAL A 178 -11.73 -8.67 36.38
C VAL A 178 -10.43 -9.37 36.02
N GLN A 179 -10.47 -10.23 35.03
CA GLN A 179 -9.25 -10.78 34.43
C GLN A 179 -8.62 -9.71 33.51
N GLY A 180 -7.40 -9.32 33.78
CA GLY A 180 -6.74 -8.28 33.01
C GLY A 180 -5.36 -7.94 33.53
N THR A 181 -4.77 -6.93 32.92
CA THR A 181 -3.43 -6.43 33.24
C THR A 181 -3.48 -4.95 33.51
N TRP A 182 -2.82 -4.52 34.59
CA TRP A 182 -2.71 -3.11 34.95
C TRP A 182 -1.67 -2.43 34.05
N CYS A 183 -2.08 -1.37 33.33
CA CYS A 183 -1.24 -0.63 32.39
C CYS A 183 -1.27 0.87 32.70
N GLY A 184 -0.16 1.55 32.43
CA GLY A 184 -0.09 3.00 32.37
C GLY A 184 -0.05 3.45 30.92
N ASP A 185 -1.07 4.20 30.48
CA ASP A 185 -1.13 4.80 29.15
C ASP A 185 -0.21 6.00 29.10
N ILE A 186 0.78 6.01 28.21
CA ILE A 186 1.75 7.10 28.09
C ILE A 186 1.04 8.35 27.56
N ASP A 187 1.28 9.50 28.20
CA ASP A 187 0.73 10.78 27.79
C ASP A 187 1.55 11.42 26.67
N PHE A 188 1.26 11.02 25.42
CA PHE A 188 1.90 11.59 24.23
C PHE A 188 1.41 13.01 23.88
N GLU A 189 0.44 13.58 24.60
CA GLU A 189 0.13 15.01 24.54
C GLU A 189 1.12 15.83 25.39
N ASN A 190 1.77 15.19 26.35
CA ASN A 190 2.84 15.79 27.15
C ASN A 190 4.19 15.71 26.40
N PRO A 191 4.80 16.87 26.01
CA PRO A 191 6.07 16.87 25.29
C PRO A 191 7.23 16.23 26.07
N GLU A 192 7.23 16.31 27.42
CA GLU A 192 8.27 15.72 28.25
C GLU A 192 8.16 14.18 28.26
N ALA A 193 6.93 13.66 28.37
CA ALA A 193 6.68 12.22 28.28
C ALA A 193 7.06 11.69 26.89
N THR A 194 6.71 12.41 25.81
CA THR A 194 7.11 12.08 24.44
C THR A 194 8.63 12.05 24.29
N ALA A 195 9.32 13.09 24.77
CA ALA A 195 10.79 13.15 24.70
C ALA A 195 11.45 12.03 25.50
N TYR A 196 10.88 11.70 26.65
CA TYR A 196 11.36 10.61 27.49
C TYR A 196 11.17 9.24 26.81
N PHE A 197 9.99 8.99 26.25
CA PHE A 197 9.76 7.80 25.42
C PHE A 197 10.78 7.72 24.27
N GLN A 198 11.00 8.80 23.52
CA GLN A 198 11.97 8.85 22.43
C GLN A 198 13.39 8.54 22.91
N GLN A 199 13.76 8.98 24.11
CA GLN A 199 15.05 8.64 24.72
C GLN A 199 15.14 7.13 25.02
N LYS A 200 14.06 6.52 25.52
CA LYS A 200 14.02 5.07 25.83
C LYS A 200 14.16 4.19 24.59
N VAL A 201 13.52 4.55 23.48
CA VAL A 201 13.57 3.78 22.24
C VAL A 201 14.79 4.08 21.35
N LYS A 202 15.54 5.15 21.66
CA LYS A 202 16.66 5.61 20.83
C LYS A 202 17.67 4.51 20.49
N HIS A 203 17.98 3.64 21.44
CA HIS A 203 18.98 2.59 21.24
C HIS A 203 18.59 1.57 20.15
N PHE A 204 17.28 1.35 19.89
CA PHE A 204 16.84 0.51 18.78
C PHE A 204 17.18 1.17 17.43
N PHE A 205 16.92 2.48 17.31
CA PHE A 205 17.25 3.23 16.10
C PHE A 205 18.77 3.36 15.92
N ASP A 206 19.53 3.56 17.01
CA ASP A 206 21.00 3.54 16.96
C ASP A 206 21.55 2.18 16.51
N ALA A 207 20.83 1.10 16.81
CA ALA A 207 21.19 -0.25 16.39
C ALA A 207 20.82 -0.57 14.93
N GLY A 208 19.91 0.20 14.30
CA GLY A 208 19.58 0.05 12.88
C GLY A 208 18.10 -0.06 12.54
N VAL A 209 17.19 0.15 13.50
CA VAL A 209 15.75 0.16 13.22
C VAL A 209 15.36 1.36 12.36
N ASP A 210 14.52 1.15 11.36
CA ASP A 210 14.04 2.17 10.41
C ASP A 210 12.60 2.61 10.67
N PHE A 211 11.72 1.69 11.09
CA PHE A 211 10.29 1.98 11.24
C PHE A 211 9.64 1.27 12.44
N ILE A 212 8.43 1.70 12.78
CA ILE A 212 7.63 1.16 13.87
C ILE A 212 6.33 0.56 13.30
N LYS A 213 6.03 -0.70 13.67
CA LYS A 213 4.67 -1.22 13.66
C LYS A 213 4.01 -0.79 14.97
N LEU A 214 3.04 0.12 14.89
CA LEU A 214 2.35 0.67 16.05
C LEU A 214 1.02 -0.07 16.24
N ASP A 215 0.94 -0.85 17.32
CA ASP A 215 -0.24 -1.63 17.65
C ASP A 215 -1.17 -0.89 18.62
N LYS A 216 -2.45 -1.22 18.55
CA LYS A 216 -3.49 -0.85 19.52
C LYS A 216 -3.69 0.64 19.78
N THR A 217 -3.46 1.49 18.78
CA THR A 217 -3.78 2.90 18.90
C THR A 217 -4.29 3.48 17.59
N ASP A 218 -5.31 4.30 17.72
CA ASP A 218 -5.87 5.18 16.69
C ASP A 218 -5.73 6.67 17.06
N ALA A 219 -5.05 6.96 18.18
CA ALA A 219 -4.91 8.32 18.70
C ALA A 219 -3.85 9.12 17.91
N ILE A 220 -4.22 10.32 17.48
CA ILE A 220 -3.32 11.25 16.75
C ILE A 220 -2.02 11.55 17.51
N PRO A 221 -2.02 11.86 18.83
CA PRO A 221 -0.78 12.12 19.55
C PRO A 221 0.18 10.95 19.56
N VAL A 222 -0.32 9.72 19.68
CA VAL A 222 0.48 8.49 19.65
C VAL A 222 1.09 8.28 18.27
N CYS A 223 0.28 8.33 17.20
CA CYS A 223 0.77 8.24 15.82
C CYS A 223 1.83 9.30 15.52
N LYS A 224 1.63 10.53 16.01
CA LYS A 224 2.60 11.63 15.85
C LYS A 224 3.92 11.29 16.54
N ALA A 225 3.88 10.90 17.82
CA ALA A 225 5.08 10.60 18.60
C ALA A 225 5.90 9.46 17.97
N MET A 226 5.25 8.39 17.56
CA MET A 226 5.90 7.24 16.91
C MET A 226 6.47 7.62 15.54
N PHE A 227 5.71 8.33 14.71
CA PHE A 227 6.18 8.80 13.41
C PHE A 227 7.38 9.76 13.54
N GLU A 228 7.32 10.73 14.45
CA GLU A 228 8.43 11.63 14.70
C GLU A 228 9.66 10.90 15.25
N SER A 229 9.49 9.81 16.00
CA SER A 229 10.60 8.97 16.45
C SER A 229 11.32 8.35 15.25
N THR A 230 10.60 7.80 14.27
CA THR A 230 11.22 7.25 13.06
C THR A 230 11.94 8.32 12.24
N GLN A 231 11.37 9.51 12.08
CA GLN A 231 12.01 10.62 11.35
C GLN A 231 13.29 11.14 12.01
N LYS A 232 13.29 11.24 13.36
CA LYS A 232 14.39 11.85 14.12
C LYS A 232 15.51 10.85 14.43
N LEU A 233 15.15 9.61 14.70
CA LEU A 233 16.03 8.57 15.22
C LEU A 233 16.37 7.52 14.16
N GLY A 234 15.49 7.29 13.18
CA GLY A 234 15.68 6.32 12.11
C GLY A 234 16.92 6.64 11.26
N LYS A 235 17.88 5.74 11.29
CA LYS A 235 19.18 5.93 10.67
C LYS A 235 19.13 6.03 9.15
N GLU A 236 18.26 5.21 8.51
CA GLU A 236 18.20 5.08 7.06
C GLU A 236 17.08 5.91 6.41
N THR A 237 16.08 6.32 7.18
CA THR A 237 14.94 7.08 6.65
C THR A 237 15.24 8.55 6.37
N LYS A 238 16.36 9.08 6.89
CA LYS A 238 16.90 10.44 6.58
C LYS A 238 15.86 11.55 6.51
N GLY A 239 14.86 11.47 7.37
CA GLY A 239 13.80 12.47 7.47
C GLY A 239 12.46 12.06 6.87
N ARG A 240 12.37 11.00 6.06
CA ARG A 240 11.09 10.40 5.65
C ARG A 240 10.79 9.22 6.56
N GLY A 241 10.07 9.50 7.66
CA GLY A 241 9.69 8.47 8.62
C GLY A 241 8.55 7.58 8.11
N PHE A 242 8.38 6.43 8.76
CA PHE A 242 7.30 5.49 8.47
C PHE A 242 6.82 4.78 9.73
N ILE A 243 5.51 4.69 9.90
CA ILE A 243 4.86 3.81 10.85
C ILE A 243 3.80 2.98 10.13
N LEU A 244 3.64 1.74 10.53
CA LEU A 244 2.49 0.94 10.16
C LEU A 244 1.59 0.87 11.39
N SER A 245 0.43 1.55 11.38
CA SER A 245 -0.43 1.68 12.55
C SER A 245 -1.87 1.26 12.26
N HIS A 246 -2.64 0.99 13.32
CA HIS A 246 -4.05 0.63 13.20
C HIS A 246 -4.86 1.65 12.41
N SER A 247 -5.83 1.15 11.64
CA SER A 247 -6.83 1.98 10.96
C SER A 247 -8.16 2.06 11.73
N ALA A 248 -8.31 1.30 12.81
CA ALA A 248 -9.51 1.37 13.65
C ALA A 248 -9.70 2.79 14.20
N GLY A 249 -10.94 3.29 14.18
CA GLY A 249 -11.27 4.63 14.65
C GLY A 249 -10.75 5.79 13.78
N VAL A 250 -10.15 5.53 12.62
CA VAL A 250 -9.61 6.56 11.73
C VAL A 250 -10.74 7.28 11.01
N ASP A 251 -11.16 8.40 11.56
CA ASP A 251 -12.23 9.26 11.05
C ASP A 251 -11.74 10.66 10.62
N SER A 252 -10.49 10.98 10.91
CA SER A 252 -9.91 12.29 10.67
C SER A 252 -8.88 12.28 9.53
N PRO A 253 -8.92 13.27 8.62
CA PRO A 253 -7.90 13.43 7.59
C PRO A 253 -6.48 13.66 8.15
N LYS A 254 -6.36 14.04 9.44
CA LYS A 254 -5.06 14.22 10.10
C LYS A 254 -4.21 12.94 10.15
N TYR A 255 -4.84 11.76 10.11
CA TYR A 255 -4.11 10.49 10.06
C TYR A 255 -3.30 10.28 8.77
N LYS A 256 -3.63 10.99 7.68
CA LYS A 256 -2.84 10.99 6.44
C LYS A 256 -1.40 11.49 6.62
N ARG A 257 -1.12 12.18 7.74
CA ARG A 257 0.22 12.66 8.11
C ARG A 257 1.15 11.57 8.62
N TYR A 258 0.59 10.44 8.99
CA TYR A 258 1.31 9.33 9.63
C TYR A 258 1.12 8.06 8.79
N PRO A 259 1.81 7.93 7.65
CA PRO A 259 1.69 6.77 6.78
C PRO A 259 2.39 5.57 7.40
N GLY A 260 1.92 4.36 7.26
CA GLY A 260 0.75 3.78 6.67
C GLY A 260 -0.20 3.23 7.73
N LYS A 261 -1.25 2.60 7.27
CA LYS A 261 -2.28 2.02 8.10
C LYS A 261 -2.56 0.59 7.67
N TRP A 262 -2.83 -0.34 8.60
CA TRP A 262 -3.40 -1.65 8.25
C TRP A 262 -4.84 -1.76 8.78
N THR A 263 -5.61 -2.67 8.21
CA THR A 263 -7.06 -2.81 8.44
C THR A 263 -7.43 -3.42 9.80
N ASP A 264 -6.53 -3.41 10.77
CA ASP A 264 -6.65 -4.11 12.04
C ASP A 264 -6.39 -5.62 11.90
N ASP A 265 -6.26 -6.31 13.03
CA ASP A 265 -6.17 -7.76 13.05
C ASP A 265 -7.35 -8.37 12.32
N THR A 266 -7.08 -9.32 11.45
CA THR A 266 -8.08 -9.97 10.63
C THR A 266 -8.07 -11.47 10.86
N ARG A 267 -9.19 -12.14 10.58
CA ARG A 267 -9.32 -13.59 10.72
C ARG A 267 -9.20 -14.27 9.36
N SER A 268 -8.38 -15.32 9.29
CA SER A 268 -8.24 -16.15 8.08
C SER A 268 -9.48 -17.01 7.85
N ASP A 269 -10.61 -16.37 7.59
CA ASP A 269 -11.90 -16.95 7.22
C ASP A 269 -12.49 -16.18 6.04
N TRP A 270 -13.42 -16.79 5.30
CA TRP A 270 -14.11 -16.15 4.18
C TRP A 270 -15.02 -15.01 4.62
N THR A 271 -15.71 -15.19 5.75
CA THR A 271 -16.64 -14.22 6.34
C THR A 271 -16.78 -14.45 7.83
N VAL A 272 -17.18 -13.43 8.57
CA VAL A 272 -17.48 -13.55 10.00
C VAL A 272 -18.92 -14.03 10.19
N GLU A 273 -19.08 -15.35 10.37
CA GLU A 273 -20.41 -15.94 10.64
C GLU A 273 -20.81 -15.85 12.11
N ASN A 274 -19.84 -15.91 13.01
CA ASN A 274 -20.06 -15.81 14.45
C ASN A 274 -19.09 -14.81 15.08
N PRO A 275 -19.53 -13.56 15.37
CA PRO A 275 -18.67 -12.54 15.96
C PRO A 275 -18.31 -12.81 17.44
N THR A 276 -19.02 -13.72 18.13
CA THR A 276 -18.74 -14.09 19.52
C THR A 276 -18.42 -15.58 19.59
N HIS A 277 -17.16 -15.93 19.41
CA HIS A 277 -16.76 -17.33 19.53
C HIS A 277 -16.51 -17.70 20.98
N GLU A 278 -17.16 -18.74 21.48
CA GLU A 278 -17.05 -19.19 22.89
C GLU A 278 -15.62 -19.56 23.31
N PHE A 279 -14.80 -20.05 22.36
CA PHE A 279 -13.43 -20.50 22.61
C PHE A 279 -12.36 -19.43 22.40
N SER A 280 -12.69 -18.34 21.72
CA SER A 280 -11.73 -17.28 21.42
C SER A 280 -12.45 -15.93 21.31
N PRO A 281 -12.85 -15.33 22.44
CA PRO A 281 -13.58 -14.05 22.45
C PRO A 281 -12.74 -12.88 21.92
N TRP A 282 -11.45 -13.08 21.72
CA TRP A 282 -10.49 -12.12 21.16
C TRP A 282 -10.33 -12.25 19.63
N LEU A 283 -10.94 -13.28 18.98
CA LEU A 283 -10.85 -13.41 17.53
C LEU A 283 -11.41 -12.16 16.84
N PRO A 284 -10.67 -11.61 15.86
CA PRO A 284 -11.10 -10.43 15.15
C PRO A 284 -12.47 -10.62 14.48
N ASN A 285 -13.26 -9.55 14.47
CA ASN A 285 -14.57 -9.51 13.80
C ASN A 285 -14.46 -9.07 12.32
N VAL A 286 -13.29 -9.24 11.72
CA VAL A 286 -12.99 -8.90 10.33
C VAL A 286 -12.36 -10.12 9.67
N ALA A 287 -13.06 -10.71 8.72
CA ALA A 287 -12.55 -11.76 7.85
C ALA A 287 -12.32 -11.21 6.43
N PHE A 288 -12.03 -12.05 5.45
CA PHE A 288 -11.65 -11.59 4.10
C PHE A 288 -12.69 -10.68 3.45
N LYS A 289 -13.95 -11.07 3.49
CA LYS A 289 -15.05 -10.30 2.88
C LYS A 289 -15.26 -8.95 3.57
N GLU A 290 -15.21 -8.94 4.90
CA GLU A 290 -15.29 -7.70 5.69
C GLU A 290 -14.06 -6.82 5.46
N ASN A 291 -12.88 -7.41 5.30
CA ASN A 291 -11.65 -6.69 4.96
C ASN A 291 -11.78 -6.01 3.60
N LEU A 292 -12.25 -6.70 2.56
CA LEU A 292 -12.55 -6.09 1.26
C LEU A 292 -13.57 -4.94 1.38
N ALA A 293 -14.57 -5.10 2.23
CA ALA A 293 -15.55 -4.03 2.46
C ALA A 293 -14.92 -2.78 3.09
N MET A 294 -13.89 -2.92 3.94
CA MET A 294 -13.18 -1.75 4.50
C MET A 294 -12.58 -0.88 3.40
N TYR A 295 -12.10 -1.46 2.31
CA TYR A 295 -11.54 -0.72 1.16
C TYR A 295 -12.60 -0.20 0.18
N THR A 296 -13.77 -0.80 0.12
CA THR A 296 -14.73 -0.58 -0.97
C THR A 296 -16.08 -0.03 -0.53
N ASP A 297 -16.41 -0.07 0.75
CA ASP A 297 -17.63 0.52 1.29
C ASP A 297 -17.47 2.03 1.48
N THR A 298 -18.12 2.80 0.60
CA THR A 298 -18.05 4.26 0.60
C THR A 298 -18.75 4.93 1.78
N THR A 299 -19.49 4.18 2.59
CA THR A 299 -20.06 4.67 3.85
C THR A 299 -19.04 4.71 4.98
N ARG A 300 -17.89 4.02 4.81
CA ARG A 300 -16.76 3.99 5.74
C ARG A 300 -15.70 5.01 5.34
N HIS A 301 -14.73 5.27 6.24
CA HIS A 301 -13.68 6.26 6.00
C HIS A 301 -12.37 5.67 5.49
N PHE A 302 -12.16 4.37 5.58
CA PHE A 302 -10.88 3.70 5.29
C PHE A 302 -10.37 3.95 3.88
N TYR A 303 -11.23 3.89 2.86
CA TYR A 303 -10.84 4.12 1.47
C TYR A 303 -10.28 5.52 1.21
N LYS A 304 -10.49 6.47 2.13
CA LYS A 304 -9.96 7.84 2.05
C LYS A 304 -8.50 7.94 2.50
N ILE A 305 -7.96 6.89 3.14
CA ILE A 305 -6.57 6.82 3.56
C ILE A 305 -5.74 6.33 2.39
N PRO A 306 -4.73 7.09 1.94
CA PRO A 306 -4.02 6.77 0.70
C PRO A 306 -3.11 5.55 0.82
N PHE A 307 -2.59 5.24 2.03
CA PHE A 307 -1.54 4.22 2.21
C PHE A 307 -2.01 3.16 3.21
N MET A 308 -2.84 2.26 2.71
CA MET A 308 -3.43 1.17 3.47
C MET A 308 -2.76 -0.16 3.15
N ALA A 309 -2.61 -0.98 4.18
CA ALA A 309 -2.19 -2.38 4.14
C ALA A 309 -3.27 -3.28 4.75
N ASN A 310 -3.09 -4.58 4.65
CA ASN A 310 -3.81 -5.60 5.39
C ASN A 310 -2.87 -6.76 5.70
N ASP A 311 -3.17 -7.53 6.75
CA ASP A 311 -2.44 -8.76 7.04
C ASP A 311 -2.82 -9.81 6.00
N MET A 312 -1.93 -10.00 5.01
CA MET A 312 -2.17 -10.89 3.88
C MET A 312 -2.37 -12.33 4.34
N GLY A 313 -3.52 -12.90 4.01
CA GLY A 313 -3.93 -14.23 4.44
C GLY A 313 -4.68 -14.25 5.77
N GLY A 314 -4.82 -13.11 6.44
CA GLY A 314 -5.45 -12.95 7.75
C GLY A 314 -4.44 -13.07 8.89
N PHE A 315 -4.57 -12.22 9.93
CA PHE A 315 -3.71 -12.27 11.12
C PHE A 315 -3.95 -13.52 11.94
N ALA A 316 -5.19 -13.74 12.39
CA ALA A 316 -5.55 -14.92 13.16
C ALA A 316 -5.89 -16.10 12.25
N VAL A 317 -5.39 -17.30 12.58
CA VAL A 317 -5.80 -18.52 11.88
C VAL A 317 -7.31 -18.71 11.94
N GLY A 318 -7.87 -19.42 10.94
CA GLY A 318 -9.30 -19.70 10.86
C GLY A 318 -9.83 -20.46 12.08
N LEU A 319 -11.15 -20.56 12.21
CA LEU A 319 -11.83 -21.20 13.34
C LEU A 319 -11.43 -22.66 13.54
N ASP A 320 -11.00 -23.35 12.51
CA ASP A 320 -10.51 -24.74 12.57
C ASP A 320 -9.00 -24.85 12.87
N GLY A 321 -8.34 -23.72 13.13
CA GLY A 321 -6.90 -23.65 13.40
C GLY A 321 -6.01 -23.91 12.19
N LYS A 322 -6.56 -23.81 10.97
CA LYS A 322 -5.84 -24.05 9.71
C LYS A 322 -5.90 -22.85 8.78
N ILE A 323 -4.98 -22.84 7.85
CA ILE A 323 -5.00 -21.92 6.71
C ILE A 323 -5.74 -22.60 5.57
N ASP A 324 -6.85 -22.00 5.10
CA ASP A 324 -7.52 -22.41 3.87
C ASP A 324 -6.69 -21.93 2.68
N GLU A 325 -6.15 -22.87 1.87
CA GLU A 325 -5.28 -22.53 0.74
C GLU A 325 -5.97 -21.65 -0.30
N GLU A 326 -7.24 -21.93 -0.63
CA GLU A 326 -7.98 -21.11 -1.59
C GLU A 326 -8.17 -19.68 -1.06
N LEU A 327 -8.57 -19.54 0.20
CA LEU A 327 -8.71 -18.24 0.84
C LEU A 327 -7.40 -17.47 0.84
N TYR A 328 -6.31 -18.15 1.23
CA TYR A 328 -4.99 -17.55 1.25
C TYR A 328 -4.57 -17.02 -0.11
N ILE A 329 -4.75 -17.81 -1.18
CA ILE A 329 -4.46 -17.41 -2.56
C ILE A 329 -5.33 -16.21 -2.97
N ARG A 330 -6.63 -16.22 -2.70
CA ARG A 330 -7.51 -15.08 -3.02
C ARG A 330 -7.14 -13.82 -2.26
N TRP A 331 -6.66 -13.99 -1.03
CA TRP A 331 -6.18 -12.86 -0.22
C TRP A 331 -4.86 -12.30 -0.75
N LEU A 332 -3.91 -13.17 -1.10
CA LEU A 332 -2.63 -12.71 -1.67
C LEU A 332 -2.81 -11.98 -3.00
N GLU A 333 -3.70 -12.47 -3.88
CA GLU A 333 -4.04 -11.77 -5.12
C GLU A 333 -4.52 -10.34 -4.85
N PHE A 334 -5.45 -10.19 -3.92
CA PHE A 334 -5.97 -8.88 -3.50
C PHE A 334 -4.88 -8.00 -2.87
N ALA A 335 -4.07 -8.54 -1.97
CA ALA A 335 -3.06 -7.80 -1.23
C ALA A 335 -1.97 -7.18 -2.12
N HIS A 336 -1.80 -7.65 -3.36
CA HIS A 336 -0.86 -7.04 -4.31
C HIS A 336 -1.47 -5.85 -5.09
N PHE A 337 -2.80 -5.69 -5.05
CA PHE A 337 -3.50 -4.54 -5.62
C PHE A 337 -4.05 -3.58 -4.55
N VAL A 338 -3.35 -3.47 -3.43
CA VAL A 338 -3.49 -2.41 -2.44
C VAL A 338 -2.17 -1.65 -2.33
N PRO A 339 -2.15 -0.42 -1.78
CA PRO A 339 -0.94 0.38 -1.75
C PRO A 339 0.25 -0.31 -1.08
N LEU A 340 0.05 -0.88 0.11
CA LEU A 340 1.09 -1.52 0.92
C LEU A 340 0.77 -3.01 1.09
N THR A 341 1.79 -3.88 1.01
CA THR A 341 1.61 -5.35 1.10
C THR A 341 2.40 -5.90 2.27
N THR A 342 1.70 -6.58 3.19
CA THR A 342 2.25 -7.09 4.45
C THR A 342 1.85 -8.55 4.70
N PRO A 343 2.66 -9.54 4.30
CA PRO A 343 2.53 -10.91 4.81
C PRO A 343 2.80 -10.93 6.30
N PHE A 344 1.79 -11.27 7.11
CA PHE A 344 1.89 -11.29 8.56
C PHE A 344 0.80 -12.17 9.19
N SER A 345 1.09 -12.76 10.35
CA SER A 345 0.16 -13.61 11.07
C SER A 345 0.49 -13.63 12.58
N GLN A 346 -0.41 -14.22 13.35
CA GLN A 346 -0.30 -14.36 14.81
C GLN A 346 0.85 -15.27 15.25
N PRO A 347 1.25 -15.27 16.54
CA PRO A 347 2.37 -16.07 17.06
C PRO A 347 2.23 -17.58 16.90
N GLU A 348 1.03 -18.13 16.82
CA GLU A 348 0.79 -19.56 16.54
C GLU A 348 1.20 -19.94 15.09
N ASN A 349 1.36 -18.93 14.22
CA ASN A 349 1.99 -19.04 12.92
C ASN A 349 3.22 -18.11 12.87
N PRO A 350 4.30 -18.45 13.58
CA PRO A 350 5.39 -17.51 13.90
C PRO A 350 6.14 -16.98 12.68
N THR A 351 6.23 -17.79 11.63
CA THR A 351 6.89 -17.38 10.37
C THR A 351 6.03 -16.48 9.50
N GLY A 352 4.86 -16.04 10.00
CA GLY A 352 3.91 -15.24 9.25
C GLY A 352 3.19 -16.04 8.16
N ASN A 353 2.36 -15.38 7.38
CA ASN A 353 1.68 -15.96 6.23
C ASN A 353 2.62 -16.01 5.02
N ILE A 354 3.68 -16.84 5.09
CA ILE A 354 4.65 -16.98 4.01
C ILE A 354 4.19 -18.05 3.01
N PRO A 355 4.07 -17.75 1.72
CA PRO A 355 3.42 -18.61 0.73
C PRO A 355 4.00 -20.01 0.60
N PHE A 356 5.33 -20.16 0.66
CA PHE A 356 5.98 -21.48 0.56
C PHE A 356 5.65 -22.42 1.75
N ASN A 357 5.17 -21.88 2.87
CA ASN A 357 4.67 -22.68 4.00
C ASN A 357 3.22 -23.11 3.82
N VAL A 358 2.50 -22.55 2.85
CA VAL A 358 1.09 -22.89 2.56
C VAL A 358 1.01 -23.98 1.52
N SER A 359 1.55 -23.76 0.30
CA SER A 359 1.59 -24.75 -0.76
C SER A 359 2.50 -24.31 -1.92
N GLU A 360 2.86 -25.26 -2.79
CA GLU A 360 3.59 -24.97 -4.04
C GLU A 360 2.79 -24.04 -4.97
N GLN A 361 1.46 -24.16 -4.97
CA GLN A 361 0.59 -23.29 -5.75
C GLN A 361 0.61 -21.87 -5.21
N ALA A 362 0.50 -21.68 -3.90
CA ALA A 362 0.60 -20.37 -3.26
C ALA A 362 1.98 -19.73 -3.49
N ASP A 363 3.07 -20.52 -3.41
CA ASP A 363 4.44 -20.08 -3.70
C ASP A 363 4.55 -19.49 -5.12
N SER A 364 4.10 -20.26 -6.12
CA SER A 364 4.16 -19.85 -7.54
C SER A 364 3.31 -18.60 -7.82
N ILE A 365 2.09 -18.56 -7.29
CA ILE A 365 1.17 -17.43 -7.49
C ILE A 365 1.70 -16.16 -6.80
N PHE A 366 2.23 -16.28 -5.58
CA PHE A 366 2.81 -15.14 -4.87
C PHE A 366 4.01 -14.57 -5.62
N ARG A 367 4.90 -15.42 -6.12
CA ARG A 367 6.05 -14.96 -6.92
C ARG A 367 5.59 -14.13 -8.11
N PHE A 368 4.60 -14.61 -8.86
CA PHE A 368 4.04 -13.86 -9.98
C PHE A 368 3.49 -12.48 -9.57
N TYR A 369 2.60 -12.41 -8.57
CA TYR A 369 1.98 -11.14 -8.19
C TYR A 369 2.94 -10.20 -7.48
N SER A 370 3.87 -10.71 -6.68
CA SER A 370 4.86 -9.88 -6.02
C SER A 370 5.86 -9.26 -7.01
N HIS A 371 6.30 -10.03 -8.03
CA HIS A 371 7.11 -9.49 -9.12
C HIS A 371 6.33 -8.40 -9.88
N LEU A 372 5.07 -8.67 -10.28
CA LEU A 372 4.23 -7.69 -10.95
C LEU A 372 4.06 -6.41 -10.12
N LYS A 373 3.91 -6.51 -8.80
CA LYS A 373 3.84 -5.33 -7.92
C LYS A 373 5.14 -4.52 -7.95
N MET A 374 6.29 -5.18 -7.93
CA MET A 374 7.59 -4.52 -8.01
C MET A 374 7.84 -3.85 -9.37
N GLU A 375 7.37 -4.48 -10.45
CA GLU A 375 7.38 -3.89 -11.79
C GLU A 375 6.48 -2.65 -11.88
N LEU A 376 5.30 -2.70 -11.26
CA LEU A 376 4.33 -1.60 -11.21
C LEU A 376 4.75 -0.44 -10.27
N PHE A 377 5.92 -0.50 -9.64
CA PHE A 377 6.36 0.55 -8.70
C PHE A 377 6.28 1.97 -9.29
N PRO A 378 6.75 2.28 -10.53
CA PRO A 378 6.63 3.63 -11.09
C PRO A 378 5.17 4.10 -11.20
N TYR A 379 4.26 3.20 -11.53
CA TYR A 379 2.82 3.45 -11.57
C TYR A 379 2.27 3.73 -10.17
N ILE A 380 2.55 2.87 -9.19
CA ILE A 380 2.07 2.98 -7.81
C ILE A 380 2.61 4.26 -7.16
N TYR A 381 3.89 4.55 -7.35
CA TYR A 381 4.56 5.68 -6.73
C TYR A 381 4.10 7.04 -7.33
N SER A 382 3.80 7.07 -8.63
CA SER A 382 3.15 8.23 -9.24
C SER A 382 1.80 8.53 -8.59
N TYR A 383 0.99 7.50 -8.30
CA TYR A 383 -0.27 7.68 -7.59
C TYR A 383 -0.08 8.07 -6.12
N ALA A 384 1.01 7.67 -5.47
CA ALA A 384 1.33 8.16 -4.13
C ALA A 384 1.51 9.69 -4.14
N HIS A 385 2.24 10.23 -5.12
CA HIS A 385 2.34 11.68 -5.33
C HIS A 385 1.00 12.32 -5.67
N ARG A 386 0.20 11.71 -6.54
CA ARG A 386 -1.13 12.21 -6.92
C ARG A 386 -2.11 12.26 -5.74
N ALA A 387 -1.99 11.33 -4.78
CA ALA A 387 -2.77 11.39 -3.56
C ALA A 387 -2.52 12.68 -2.78
N ARG A 388 -1.27 13.17 -2.78
CA ARG A 388 -0.89 14.44 -2.17
C ARG A 388 -1.23 15.64 -3.05
N LEU A 389 -0.85 15.61 -4.34
CA LEU A 389 -0.92 16.76 -5.25
C LEU A 389 -2.36 17.02 -5.72
N GLU A 390 -3.15 15.95 -5.92
CA GLU A 390 -4.47 16.02 -6.57
C GLU A 390 -5.60 15.44 -5.69
N GLY A 391 -5.27 14.82 -4.55
CA GLY A 391 -6.25 14.09 -3.73
C GLY A 391 -6.76 12.79 -4.37
N ILE A 392 -6.01 12.24 -5.33
CA ILE A 392 -6.38 11.02 -6.07
C ILE A 392 -5.62 9.82 -5.51
N ASN A 393 -6.27 9.08 -4.61
CA ASN A 393 -5.71 7.82 -4.09
C ASN A 393 -5.64 6.77 -5.20
N ILE A 394 -4.63 5.88 -5.12
CA ILE A 394 -4.51 4.78 -6.08
C ILE A 394 -5.69 3.81 -5.98
N LEU A 395 -6.16 3.49 -4.77
CA LEU A 395 -7.33 2.65 -4.56
C LEU A 395 -8.57 3.51 -4.38
N ARG A 396 -9.57 3.33 -5.26
CA ARG A 396 -10.84 4.06 -5.23
C ARG A 396 -12.02 3.13 -5.51
N PRO A 397 -12.97 3.02 -4.57
CA PRO A 397 -14.16 2.18 -4.75
C PRO A 397 -14.94 2.58 -6.01
N THR A 398 -15.38 1.58 -6.77
CA THR A 398 -16.40 1.74 -7.82
C THR A 398 -17.73 1.19 -7.34
N ARG A 399 -17.69 0.04 -6.67
CA ARG A 399 -18.81 -0.64 -6.00
C ARG A 399 -18.27 -1.41 -4.81
N LEU A 400 -19.15 -1.92 -3.98
CA LEU A 400 -18.76 -2.85 -2.91
C LEU A 400 -18.05 -4.07 -3.53
N TYR A 401 -16.85 -4.38 -3.04
CA TYR A 401 -15.93 -5.42 -3.51
C TYR A 401 -15.34 -5.19 -4.93
N GLU A 402 -15.41 -3.96 -5.44
CA GLU A 402 -14.83 -3.57 -6.74
C GLU A 402 -14.19 -2.19 -6.63
N TYR A 403 -13.00 -2.01 -7.18
CA TYR A 403 -12.30 -0.74 -7.09
C TYR A 403 -11.37 -0.50 -8.29
N LEU A 404 -11.08 0.76 -8.53
CA LEU A 404 -9.98 1.18 -9.40
C LEU A 404 -8.67 1.17 -8.62
N PHE A 405 -7.66 0.56 -9.20
CA PHE A 405 -6.26 0.70 -8.81
C PHE A 405 -5.60 1.63 -9.83
N GLY A 406 -5.45 2.91 -9.47
CA GLY A 406 -5.23 4.01 -10.42
C GLY A 406 -6.50 4.36 -11.19
N ASN A 407 -6.36 5.04 -12.33
CA ASN A 407 -7.47 5.32 -13.25
C ASN A 407 -7.62 4.22 -14.30
N GLU A 408 -6.64 3.37 -14.42
CA GLU A 408 -6.38 2.49 -15.55
C GLU A 408 -6.85 1.06 -15.29
N ILE A 409 -6.82 0.58 -14.05
CA ILE A 409 -7.02 -0.83 -13.67
C ILE A 409 -8.25 -0.98 -12.79
N LEU A 410 -9.25 -1.74 -13.25
CA LEU A 410 -10.36 -2.20 -12.41
C LEU A 410 -10.00 -3.56 -11.80
N VAL A 411 -10.13 -3.67 -10.49
CA VAL A 411 -9.86 -4.88 -9.72
C VAL A 411 -11.15 -5.39 -9.08
N ALA A 412 -11.47 -6.67 -9.29
CA ALA A 412 -12.67 -7.30 -8.73
C ALA A 412 -12.35 -8.64 -8.04
N PRO A 413 -11.86 -8.62 -6.78
CA PRO A 413 -11.47 -9.82 -6.06
C PRO A 413 -12.60 -10.85 -5.95
N VAL A 414 -12.26 -12.14 -5.98
CA VAL A 414 -13.18 -13.24 -5.67
C VAL A 414 -13.24 -13.40 -4.15
N TYR A 415 -14.41 -13.23 -3.57
CA TYR A 415 -14.63 -13.22 -2.11
C TYR A 415 -15.59 -14.31 -1.62
N GLU A 416 -15.87 -15.29 -2.45
CA GLU A 416 -16.72 -16.43 -2.11
C GLU A 416 -15.98 -17.75 -2.38
N GLN A 417 -15.99 -18.65 -1.40
CA GLN A 417 -15.32 -19.93 -1.47
C GLN A 417 -15.80 -20.78 -2.67
N GLY A 418 -14.87 -21.46 -3.33
CA GLY A 418 -15.14 -22.37 -4.45
C GLY A 418 -15.50 -21.71 -5.77
N LYS A 419 -15.58 -20.37 -5.82
CA LYS A 419 -15.92 -19.67 -7.07
C LYS A 419 -14.74 -19.60 -8.02
N ARG A 420 -15.03 -19.87 -9.29
CA ARG A 420 -14.10 -19.74 -10.43
C ARG A 420 -14.67 -18.81 -11.51
N GLU A 421 -15.67 -18.02 -11.14
CA GLU A 421 -16.33 -17.01 -11.93
C GLU A 421 -16.63 -15.80 -11.03
N ARG A 422 -16.48 -14.59 -11.56
CA ARG A 422 -16.77 -13.35 -10.86
C ARG A 422 -17.75 -12.50 -11.67
N LYS A 423 -18.87 -12.14 -11.03
CA LYS A 423 -19.81 -11.15 -11.58
C LYS A 423 -19.39 -9.78 -11.08
N LEU A 424 -19.23 -8.83 -11.99
CA LEU A 424 -18.78 -7.48 -11.71
C LEU A 424 -19.43 -6.46 -12.64
N PHE A 425 -19.20 -5.18 -12.39
CA PHE A 425 -19.74 -4.11 -13.23
C PHE A 425 -18.57 -3.31 -13.84
N LEU A 426 -18.52 -3.24 -15.16
CA LEU A 426 -17.57 -2.40 -15.87
C LEU A 426 -18.02 -0.94 -15.79
N PRO A 427 -17.22 0.00 -15.25
CA PRO A 427 -17.59 1.42 -15.19
C PRO A 427 -17.90 2.00 -16.56
N GLU A 428 -18.89 2.90 -16.61
CA GLU A 428 -19.30 3.57 -17.84
C GLU A 428 -18.25 4.56 -18.37
N GLY A 429 -18.42 5.00 -19.63
CA GLY A 429 -17.59 6.04 -20.26
C GLY A 429 -16.27 5.54 -20.86
N ALA A 430 -16.02 4.24 -20.86
CA ALA A 430 -14.84 3.63 -21.49
C ALA A 430 -15.13 2.19 -21.93
N LYS A 431 -14.27 1.66 -22.80
CA LYS A 431 -14.14 0.22 -23.01
C LYS A 431 -13.07 -0.33 -22.07
N TRP A 432 -13.21 -1.61 -21.74
CA TRP A 432 -12.34 -2.31 -20.80
C TRP A 432 -11.78 -3.57 -21.46
N ILE A 433 -10.50 -3.80 -21.29
CA ILE A 433 -9.79 -4.96 -21.81
C ILE A 433 -9.56 -5.92 -20.65
N ASN A 434 -10.07 -7.13 -20.76
CA ASN A 434 -9.74 -8.18 -19.81
C ASN A 434 -8.23 -8.46 -19.88
N TYR A 435 -7.52 -8.25 -18.77
CA TYR A 435 -6.06 -8.37 -18.73
C TYR A 435 -5.54 -9.74 -19.13
N TRP A 436 -6.31 -10.80 -18.78
CA TRP A 436 -5.90 -12.18 -18.99
C TRP A 436 -6.20 -12.69 -20.40
N THR A 437 -7.32 -12.30 -20.99
CA THR A 437 -7.78 -12.81 -22.28
C THR A 437 -7.55 -11.86 -23.44
N GLY A 438 -7.34 -10.57 -23.16
CA GLY A 438 -7.27 -9.51 -24.17
C GLY A 438 -8.64 -9.13 -24.77
N GLU A 439 -9.74 -9.72 -24.29
CA GLU A 439 -11.09 -9.39 -24.77
C GLU A 439 -11.45 -7.95 -24.39
N THR A 440 -11.99 -7.21 -25.38
CA THR A 440 -12.47 -5.84 -25.18
C THR A 440 -13.98 -5.82 -24.99
N LEU A 441 -14.44 -5.20 -23.90
CA LEU A 441 -15.83 -5.12 -23.49
C LEU A 441 -16.27 -3.66 -23.33
N GLU A 442 -17.54 -3.38 -23.62
CA GLU A 442 -18.13 -2.06 -23.38
C GLU A 442 -18.31 -1.83 -21.86
N GLY A 443 -18.06 -0.62 -21.41
CA GLY A 443 -18.37 -0.20 -20.04
C GLY A 443 -19.88 0.07 -19.84
N GLY A 444 -20.27 0.38 -18.59
CA GLY A 444 -21.65 0.68 -18.22
C GLY A 444 -22.55 -0.55 -18.10
N GLN A 445 -21.98 -1.76 -17.96
CA GLN A 445 -22.77 -3.00 -17.91
C GLN A 445 -22.23 -4.01 -16.90
N PRO A 446 -23.10 -4.89 -16.35
CA PRO A 446 -22.67 -6.04 -15.60
C PRO A 446 -22.10 -7.09 -16.56
N ILE A 447 -21.04 -7.77 -16.13
CA ILE A 447 -20.45 -8.90 -16.82
C ILE A 447 -20.19 -10.07 -15.87
N SER A 448 -19.92 -11.24 -16.43
CA SER A 448 -19.34 -12.37 -15.74
C SER A 448 -18.06 -12.76 -16.45
N CYS A 449 -16.99 -13.03 -15.69
CA CYS A 449 -15.73 -13.50 -16.24
C CYS A 449 -15.22 -14.71 -15.47
N GLU A 450 -14.42 -15.54 -16.14
CA GLU A 450 -13.67 -16.61 -15.49
C GLU A 450 -12.68 -16.01 -14.49
N ALA A 451 -12.49 -16.71 -13.38
CA ALA A 451 -11.57 -16.36 -12.31
C ALA A 451 -10.92 -17.63 -11.73
N PRO A 452 -10.05 -18.31 -12.52
CA PRO A 452 -9.27 -19.43 -12.00
C PRO A 452 -8.45 -18.99 -10.78
N LEU A 453 -7.99 -19.95 -9.98
CA LEU A 453 -7.39 -19.65 -8.67
C LEU A 453 -6.10 -18.82 -8.74
N ASN A 454 -5.47 -18.74 -9.88
CA ASN A 454 -4.25 -17.96 -10.12
C ASN A 454 -4.51 -16.64 -10.87
N GLN A 455 -5.75 -16.19 -10.99
CA GLN A 455 -6.11 -14.98 -11.72
C GLN A 455 -7.18 -14.18 -10.99
N ILE A 456 -6.78 -13.09 -10.37
CA ILE A 456 -7.73 -12.07 -9.93
C ILE A 456 -8.33 -11.37 -11.15
N PRO A 457 -9.65 -11.17 -11.24
CA PRO A 457 -10.25 -10.40 -12.32
C PRO A 457 -9.71 -8.98 -12.40
N LEU A 458 -9.01 -8.68 -13.49
CA LEU A 458 -8.43 -7.38 -13.82
C LEU A 458 -8.93 -6.94 -15.19
N PHE A 459 -9.35 -5.69 -15.27
CA PHE A 459 -9.75 -5.04 -16.51
C PHE A 459 -9.00 -3.73 -16.68
N ILE A 460 -8.37 -3.55 -17.82
CA ILE A 460 -7.61 -2.36 -18.14
C ILE A 460 -8.47 -1.45 -19.01
N LYS A 461 -8.59 -0.20 -18.61
CA LYS A 461 -9.29 0.82 -19.40
C LYS A 461 -8.59 1.01 -20.74
N GLN A 462 -9.33 1.00 -21.83
CA GLN A 462 -8.76 1.26 -23.17
C GLN A 462 -8.17 2.66 -23.24
N GLY A 463 -7.02 2.80 -23.87
CA GLY A 463 -6.21 4.02 -23.90
C GLY A 463 -5.22 4.15 -22.74
N SER A 464 -5.20 3.22 -21.78
CA SER A 464 -4.31 3.29 -20.63
C SER A 464 -2.85 3.19 -21.00
N ILE A 465 -2.02 3.94 -20.28
CA ILE A 465 -0.56 3.88 -20.29
C ILE A 465 -0.14 3.47 -18.88
N ILE A 466 0.51 2.31 -18.75
CA ILE A 466 0.96 1.78 -17.47
C ILE A 466 2.49 1.72 -17.48
N PRO A 467 3.19 2.63 -16.79
CA PRO A 467 4.64 2.54 -16.66
C PRO A 467 5.03 1.42 -15.71
N LYS A 468 6.00 0.63 -16.15
CA LYS A 468 6.63 -0.45 -15.39
C LYS A 468 8.15 -0.28 -15.40
N ARG A 469 8.81 -0.94 -14.48
CA ARG A 469 10.27 -1.12 -14.50
C ARG A 469 10.64 -2.61 -14.55
N GLU A 470 11.89 -2.92 -14.77
CA GLU A 470 12.36 -4.29 -14.62
C GLU A 470 12.23 -4.74 -13.15
N TYR A 471 11.88 -6.01 -12.95
CA TYR A 471 11.82 -6.59 -11.62
C TYR A 471 13.14 -6.40 -10.87
N ALA A 472 13.02 -6.04 -9.62
CA ALA A 472 14.12 -6.00 -8.67
C ALA A 472 13.64 -6.54 -7.32
N ARG A 473 14.52 -7.20 -6.59
CA ARG A 473 14.21 -7.83 -5.30
C ARG A 473 13.74 -6.83 -4.23
N SER A 474 14.18 -5.59 -4.31
CA SER A 474 13.69 -4.49 -3.46
C SER A 474 13.51 -3.23 -4.28
N ILE A 475 12.73 -2.28 -3.76
CA ILE A 475 12.50 -0.99 -4.43
C ILE A 475 13.83 -0.25 -4.63
N GLU A 476 14.69 -0.24 -3.63
CA GLU A 476 15.97 0.47 -3.68
C GLU A 476 17.02 -0.21 -4.58
N SER A 477 16.92 -1.53 -4.82
CA SER A 477 17.82 -2.22 -5.73
C SER A 477 17.44 -2.09 -7.20
N GLY A 478 16.22 -1.61 -7.49
CA GLY A 478 15.75 -1.34 -8.85
C GLY A 478 16.18 0.03 -9.37
N THR A 479 16.13 0.18 -10.68
CA THR A 479 16.38 1.46 -11.37
C THR A 479 15.16 1.90 -12.16
N ASN A 480 14.97 3.21 -12.28
CA ASN A 480 14.01 3.82 -13.18
C ASN A 480 14.70 4.39 -14.45
N ASP A 481 15.93 4.02 -14.73
CA ASP A 481 16.64 4.45 -15.93
C ASP A 481 16.11 3.79 -17.20
N ILE A 482 15.56 2.60 -17.05
CA ILE A 482 14.85 1.85 -18.08
C ILE A 482 13.43 1.64 -17.60
N LEU A 483 12.46 2.24 -18.30
CA LEU A 483 11.04 2.04 -18.01
C LEU A 483 10.32 1.45 -19.23
N GLU A 484 9.38 0.57 -18.97
CA GLU A 484 8.43 0.06 -19.95
C GLU A 484 7.13 0.88 -19.89
N LEU A 485 6.61 1.24 -21.05
CA LEU A 485 5.27 1.81 -21.21
C LEU A 485 4.38 0.74 -21.85
N GLU A 486 3.52 0.14 -21.04
CA GLU A 486 2.51 -0.78 -21.54
C GLU A 486 1.25 -0.01 -21.91
N ILE A 487 0.91 0.01 -23.21
CA ILE A 487 -0.18 0.80 -23.79
C ILE A 487 -1.30 -0.13 -24.25
N PHE A 488 -2.52 0.14 -23.83
CA PHE A 488 -3.72 -0.61 -24.20
C PHE A 488 -4.49 0.19 -25.26
N ALA A 489 -4.20 -0.08 -26.53
CA ALA A 489 -4.65 0.70 -27.68
C ALA A 489 -6.18 0.74 -27.85
N GLY A 490 -6.66 1.72 -28.67
CA GLY A 490 -8.05 1.85 -29.10
C GLY A 490 -8.81 3.02 -28.51
N ALA A 491 -8.16 3.85 -27.66
CA ALA A 491 -8.67 5.13 -27.19
C ALA A 491 -7.50 6.05 -26.82
N ASN A 492 -7.77 7.35 -26.69
CA ASN A 492 -6.78 8.30 -26.19
C ASN A 492 -6.54 8.11 -24.71
N GLY A 493 -5.32 8.36 -24.26
CA GLY A 493 -4.96 8.29 -22.85
C GLY A 493 -3.77 9.16 -22.49
N THR A 494 -3.65 9.44 -21.20
CA THR A 494 -2.53 10.21 -20.65
C THR A 494 -2.10 9.59 -19.34
N PHE A 495 -0.81 9.72 -19.01
CA PHE A 495 -0.27 9.34 -17.73
C PHE A 495 0.77 10.37 -17.25
N GLN A 496 0.76 10.69 -15.98
CA GLN A 496 1.74 11.53 -15.31
C GLN A 496 2.68 10.67 -14.49
N LEU A 497 3.89 10.44 -15.01
CA LEU A 497 4.94 9.77 -14.26
C LEU A 497 5.58 10.77 -13.30
N ILE A 498 5.45 10.51 -11.99
CA ILE A 498 5.97 11.39 -10.95
C ILE A 498 7.00 10.63 -10.12
N GLU A 499 8.17 11.24 -9.93
CA GLU A 499 9.32 10.63 -9.29
C GLU A 499 10.01 11.62 -8.35
N ASP A 500 10.56 11.10 -7.25
CA ASP A 500 11.48 11.83 -6.35
C ASP A 500 12.61 10.90 -5.89
N ASP A 501 13.40 11.32 -4.89
CA ASP A 501 14.51 10.50 -4.37
C ASP A 501 14.05 9.31 -3.50
N GLY A 502 12.77 9.23 -3.17
CA GLY A 502 12.18 8.13 -2.41
C GLY A 502 12.50 8.11 -0.90
N VAL A 503 13.42 8.92 -0.42
CA VAL A 503 13.95 8.83 0.95
C VAL A 503 13.91 10.14 1.73
N SER A 504 14.08 11.30 1.10
CA SER A 504 14.05 12.59 1.78
C SER A 504 12.67 13.23 1.79
N ASN A 505 12.50 14.28 2.59
CA ASN A 505 11.30 15.11 2.59
C ASN A 505 11.38 16.27 1.56
N ASP A 506 12.35 16.26 0.68
CA ASP A 506 12.58 17.31 -0.32
C ASP A 506 11.40 17.53 -1.27
N TYR A 507 10.56 16.49 -1.47
CA TYR A 507 9.32 16.60 -2.24
C TYR A 507 8.34 17.64 -1.65
N LEU A 508 8.43 17.95 -0.34
CA LEU A 508 7.65 19.01 0.30
C LEU A 508 8.05 20.40 -0.19
N GLU A 509 9.27 20.54 -0.68
CA GLU A 509 9.84 21.75 -1.27
C GLU A 509 9.73 21.79 -2.81
N GLY A 510 8.96 20.85 -3.40
CA GLY A 510 8.78 20.74 -4.84
C GLY A 510 9.93 20.06 -5.58
N LYS A 511 10.85 19.39 -4.87
CA LYS A 511 11.95 18.62 -5.49
C LYS A 511 11.47 17.23 -5.91
N PHE A 512 10.70 17.19 -6.96
CA PHE A 512 10.25 15.98 -7.67
C PHE A 512 10.22 16.27 -9.16
N ALA A 513 10.14 15.23 -9.97
CA ALA A 513 10.08 15.32 -11.42
C ALA A 513 8.76 14.75 -11.94
N LEU A 514 8.19 15.40 -12.96
CA LEU A 514 6.97 15.00 -13.64
C LEU A 514 7.23 14.86 -15.13
N THR A 515 6.90 13.69 -15.68
CA THR A 515 6.91 13.44 -17.13
C THR A 515 5.49 13.13 -17.58
N GLU A 516 4.92 13.98 -18.43
CA GLU A 516 3.63 13.72 -19.05
C GLU A 516 3.80 12.81 -20.26
N ILE A 517 2.94 11.80 -20.38
CA ILE A 517 2.95 10.82 -21.46
C ILE A 517 1.54 10.76 -22.05
N GLU A 518 1.43 10.96 -23.35
CA GLU A 518 0.16 11.02 -24.09
C GLU A 518 0.13 9.97 -25.19
N TYR A 519 -0.99 9.26 -25.30
CA TYR A 519 -1.28 8.37 -26.41
C TYR A 519 -2.56 8.81 -27.11
N SER A 520 -2.53 8.94 -28.42
CA SER A 520 -3.68 9.35 -29.22
C SER A 520 -3.90 8.43 -30.41
N GLU A 521 -5.17 8.16 -30.70
CA GLU A 521 -5.65 7.43 -31.87
C GLU A 521 -6.11 8.40 -32.94
N GLU A 522 -5.58 8.23 -34.15
CA GLU A 522 -5.94 9.00 -35.34
C GLU A 522 -6.29 8.04 -36.50
N GLU A 523 -6.92 8.55 -37.55
CA GLU A 523 -7.21 7.72 -38.74
C GLU A 523 -5.91 7.23 -39.38
N GLY A 524 -5.73 5.91 -39.45
CA GLY A 524 -4.56 5.26 -40.06
C GLY A 524 -3.27 5.29 -39.25
N LYS A 525 -3.26 5.90 -38.07
CA LYS A 525 -2.08 5.94 -37.18
C LYS A 525 -2.48 6.11 -35.72
N SER A 526 -1.54 5.85 -34.83
CA SER A 526 -1.58 6.35 -33.45
C SER A 526 -0.26 7.04 -33.11
N VAL A 527 -0.28 7.87 -32.08
CA VAL A 527 0.87 8.69 -31.68
C VAL A 527 1.08 8.58 -30.18
N LEU A 528 2.28 8.23 -29.78
CA LEU A 528 2.73 8.32 -28.38
C LEU A 528 3.69 9.50 -28.26
N VAL A 529 3.40 10.40 -27.32
CA VAL A 529 4.26 11.55 -27.01
C VAL A 529 4.76 11.41 -25.57
N ILE A 530 6.08 11.44 -25.42
CA ILE A 530 6.72 11.59 -24.12
C ILE A 530 7.21 13.02 -24.04
N HIS A 531 6.62 13.80 -23.15
CA HIS A 531 6.97 15.21 -22.98
C HIS A 531 8.28 15.38 -22.21
N PRO A 532 8.96 16.53 -22.33
CA PRO A 532 10.09 16.86 -21.50
C PRO A 532 9.72 16.77 -20.01
N THR A 533 10.58 16.14 -19.22
CA THR A 533 10.40 16.07 -17.78
C THR A 533 10.53 17.45 -17.15
N GLU A 534 9.56 17.82 -16.34
CA GLU A 534 9.55 19.05 -15.53
C GLU A 534 10.01 18.75 -14.10
N GLY A 535 10.70 19.70 -13.46
CA GLY A 535 11.21 19.53 -12.10
C GLY A 535 12.49 18.70 -12.02
N LYS A 536 13.01 18.54 -10.81
CA LYS A 536 14.24 17.80 -10.51
C LYS A 536 14.24 17.31 -9.07
N TYR A 537 14.92 16.20 -8.82
CA TYR A 537 15.23 15.69 -7.50
C TYR A 537 16.68 15.23 -7.40
N ASN A 538 17.16 15.02 -6.19
CA ASN A 538 18.54 14.58 -5.96
C ASN A 538 18.74 13.14 -6.44
N GLY A 539 19.80 12.89 -7.23
CA GLY A 539 20.07 11.57 -7.82
C GLY A 539 19.31 11.28 -9.11
N MET A 540 18.55 12.24 -9.65
CA MET A 540 17.87 12.09 -10.93
C MET A 540 18.88 11.98 -12.07
N ASN A 541 18.82 10.89 -12.87
CA ASN A 541 19.57 10.76 -14.10
C ASN A 541 18.98 11.64 -15.21
N ASP A 542 19.82 12.19 -16.06
CA ASP A 542 19.41 13.08 -17.16
C ASP A 542 18.88 12.34 -18.40
N ILE A 543 19.09 11.03 -18.48
CA ILE A 543 18.76 10.19 -19.64
C ILE A 543 17.88 9.03 -19.20
N ARG A 544 16.95 8.63 -20.07
CA ARG A 544 16.11 7.44 -19.86
C ARG A 544 15.98 6.62 -21.14
N THR A 545 15.97 5.30 -20.98
CA THR A 545 15.57 4.35 -22.02
C THR A 545 14.11 3.96 -21.80
N TRP A 546 13.34 3.90 -22.89
CA TRP A 546 11.95 3.48 -22.84
C TRP A 546 11.77 2.22 -23.65
N LYS A 547 11.20 1.20 -23.03
CA LYS A 547 10.60 0.05 -23.73
C LYS A 547 9.14 0.38 -23.95
N VAL A 548 8.60 0.09 -25.11
CA VAL A 548 7.19 0.31 -25.42
C VAL A 548 6.55 -1.01 -25.82
N VAL A 549 5.45 -1.34 -25.14
CA VAL A 549 4.63 -2.51 -25.43
C VAL A 549 3.22 -2.03 -25.76
N ILE A 550 2.75 -2.29 -26.98
CA ILE A 550 1.38 -1.97 -27.37
C ILE A 550 0.55 -3.24 -27.44
N ARG A 551 -0.57 -3.24 -26.74
CA ARG A 551 -1.56 -4.32 -26.72
C ARG A 551 -2.83 -3.92 -27.47
N GLY A 552 -3.42 -4.87 -28.18
CA GLY A 552 -4.74 -4.70 -28.79
C GLY A 552 -4.74 -4.03 -30.17
N ASP A 553 -3.58 -3.77 -30.79
CA ASP A 553 -3.49 -3.32 -32.16
C ASP A 553 -2.40 -4.04 -32.98
N ASN A 554 -2.80 -5.10 -33.65
CA ASN A 554 -1.93 -5.91 -34.49
C ASN A 554 -1.82 -5.40 -35.95
N ARG A 555 -2.46 -4.28 -36.29
CA ARG A 555 -2.44 -3.67 -37.64
C ARG A 555 -1.27 -2.74 -37.87
N ILE A 556 -0.51 -2.43 -36.80
CA ILE A 556 0.65 -1.56 -36.90
C ILE A 556 1.72 -2.26 -37.74
N ASN A 557 2.15 -1.62 -38.83
CA ASN A 557 3.14 -2.13 -39.77
C ASN A 557 4.41 -1.28 -39.85
N LYS A 558 4.39 -0.09 -39.26
CA LYS A 558 5.55 0.82 -39.21
C LYS A 558 5.55 1.59 -37.90
N VAL A 559 6.75 1.68 -37.29
CA VAL A 559 7.02 2.53 -36.13
C VAL A 559 8.13 3.52 -36.49
N SER A 560 7.96 4.77 -36.07
CA SER A 560 9.00 5.80 -36.22
C SER A 560 9.12 6.68 -34.99
N LEU A 561 10.35 7.08 -34.63
CA LEU A 561 10.67 8.04 -33.58
C LEU A 561 11.11 9.36 -34.25
N ASN A 562 10.41 10.46 -34.01
CA ASN A 562 10.71 11.78 -34.57
C ASN A 562 10.92 11.74 -36.08
N GLY A 563 10.23 10.86 -36.82
CA GLY A 563 10.30 10.66 -38.26
C GLY A 563 11.29 9.59 -38.75
N GLU A 564 12.16 9.07 -37.90
CA GLU A 564 13.10 7.98 -38.22
C GLU A 564 12.47 6.61 -37.90
N SER A 565 12.61 5.64 -38.82
CA SER A 565 12.04 4.29 -38.64
C SER A 565 12.76 3.54 -37.52
N ILE A 566 11.96 2.86 -36.67
CA ILE A 566 12.43 1.98 -35.62
C ILE A 566 12.06 0.51 -35.96
N HIS A 567 12.98 -0.40 -35.66
CA HIS A 567 12.70 -1.84 -35.71
C HIS A 567 11.85 -2.24 -34.50
N PHE A 568 10.86 -3.08 -34.71
CA PHE A 568 9.98 -3.60 -33.66
C PHE A 568 9.72 -5.09 -33.86
N ASN A 569 9.41 -5.76 -32.77
CA ASN A 569 9.00 -7.15 -32.74
C ASN A 569 7.48 -7.23 -32.63
N THR A 570 6.89 -8.21 -33.32
CA THR A 570 5.46 -8.50 -33.23
C THR A 570 5.26 -9.90 -32.68
N ASN A 571 4.45 -10.03 -31.63
CA ASN A 571 4.05 -11.30 -31.07
C ASN A 571 2.54 -11.31 -30.93
N GLN A 572 1.85 -12.21 -31.62
CA GLN A 572 0.39 -12.44 -31.67
C GLN A 572 -0.50 -11.19 -31.56
N SER A 573 -0.50 -10.49 -30.42
CA SER A 573 -1.34 -9.32 -30.15
C SER A 573 -0.57 -8.13 -29.55
N THR A 574 0.76 -8.22 -29.47
CA THR A 574 1.63 -7.19 -28.91
C THR A 574 2.69 -6.74 -29.92
N ILE A 575 3.05 -5.46 -29.83
CA ILE A 575 4.17 -4.85 -30.53
C ILE A 575 5.12 -4.34 -29.49
N GLU A 576 6.40 -4.71 -29.61
CA GLU A 576 7.43 -4.41 -28.63
C GLU A 576 8.68 -3.81 -29.32
N PHE A 577 9.21 -2.74 -28.73
CA PHE A 577 10.47 -2.14 -29.16
C PHE A 577 11.09 -1.32 -28.03
N GLU A 578 12.38 -1.05 -28.18
CA GLU A 578 13.13 -0.19 -27.27
C GLU A 578 13.53 1.10 -28.02
N LEU A 579 13.36 2.26 -27.37
CA LEU A 579 13.82 3.53 -27.86
C LEU A 579 15.31 3.72 -27.53
N PRO A 580 16.08 4.41 -28.36
CA PRO A 580 17.41 4.85 -27.99
C PRO A 580 17.33 5.71 -26.72
N PRO A 581 18.42 5.78 -25.91
CA PRO A 581 18.45 6.62 -24.73
C PRO A 581 18.07 8.07 -25.03
N ILE A 582 17.05 8.60 -24.36
CA ILE A 582 16.50 9.94 -24.59
C ILE A 582 16.80 10.83 -23.39
N PRO A 583 17.39 12.04 -23.62
CA PRO A 583 17.50 13.03 -22.57
C PRO A 583 16.12 13.43 -22.02
N LYS A 584 15.95 13.42 -20.69
CA LYS A 584 14.66 13.70 -20.04
C LYS A 584 14.10 15.09 -20.37
N ASN A 585 14.93 16.04 -20.74
CA ASN A 585 14.53 17.38 -21.19
C ASN A 585 14.13 17.46 -22.67
N LYS A 586 14.03 16.35 -23.38
CA LYS A 586 13.63 16.27 -24.77
C LYS A 586 12.27 15.61 -24.95
N ARG A 587 11.51 16.15 -25.89
CA ARG A 587 10.27 15.54 -26.37
C ARG A 587 10.59 14.36 -27.28
N ALA A 588 9.90 13.26 -27.11
CA ALA A 588 9.91 12.14 -28.04
C ALA A 588 8.52 11.93 -28.63
N GLU A 589 8.43 11.77 -29.95
CA GLU A 589 7.19 11.50 -30.67
C GLU A 589 7.33 10.19 -31.43
N ILE A 590 6.51 9.22 -31.07
CA ILE A 590 6.50 7.89 -31.67
C ILE A 590 5.19 7.76 -32.46
N ILE A 591 5.30 7.50 -33.77
CA ILE A 591 4.17 7.34 -34.68
C ILE A 591 4.07 5.86 -35.09
N PHE A 592 2.90 5.31 -34.89
CA PHE A 592 2.52 3.96 -35.30
C PHE A 592 1.59 4.05 -36.49
N SER A 593 2.05 3.62 -37.66
CA SER A 593 1.26 3.63 -38.89
C SER A 593 0.60 2.25 -39.12
N ARG A 594 -0.61 2.25 -39.67
CA ARG A 594 -1.39 1.07 -39.98
C ARG A 594 -1.60 0.94 -41.48
N ASP A 595 -1.68 -0.29 -41.98
CA ASP A 595 -2.17 -0.53 -43.34
C ASP A 595 -3.65 -0.10 -43.45
N ARG A 596 -4.01 0.46 -44.57
CA ARG A 596 -5.38 0.87 -44.89
C ARG A 596 -6.30 -0.30 -45.08
#